data_fadea6b791cc81e7245714ce467a39bf
#
_entry.id   fadea6b791cc81e7245714ce467a39bf
#
_cell.length_a   1.000
_cell.length_b   1.000
_cell.length_c   1.000
_cell.angle_alpha   90.00
_cell.angle_beta   90.00
_cell.angle_gamma   90.00
#
_symmetry.space_group_name_H-M   'P 1'
#
loop_
_entity.id
_entity.type
_entity.pdbx_description
1 polymer ?
#
loop_
_entity_poly.entity_id
_entity_poly.type
_entity_poly.pdbx_seq_one_letter_code
_entity_poly.pdbx_strand_id
1 'polypeptide(L)'
;MNIILLGAPGAGKGTQAAYLVQKYGFPHISTGDIFRSNIKQRTEIGVLAKSFIDKGQLVPDEVTCKIVELRLAEDDCKNGFLLDGFPRTVNQAEALSKIADIDYVIDIEIPFARLLHRLTGRRVCSKCNASYHVDFLNGNNVCECGAELIHRDDDTEETVSKRINVYTNQTQPLIDYYKQRGKLISVNGDQSVEEVFAEIVAKLG
;
A
#
# COMPACT_ATOMS: atom_id res chain seq x y z
N MET A 1 1.05 -8.48 16.54
CA MET A 1 0.66 -7.06 16.29
C MET A 1 0.19 -6.93 14.86
N ASN A 2 -1.02 -6.40 14.66
CA ASN A 2 -1.68 -6.28 13.35
C ASN A 2 -1.74 -4.80 12.96
N ILE A 3 -1.05 -4.45 11.88
CA ILE A 3 -0.86 -3.07 11.45
C ILE A 3 -1.50 -2.85 10.08
N ILE A 4 -2.14 -1.69 9.90
CA ILE A 4 -2.59 -1.18 8.60
C ILE A 4 -1.76 0.05 8.24
N LEU A 5 -1.27 0.13 7.00
CA LEU A 5 -0.73 1.36 6.44
C LEU A 5 -1.79 2.06 5.59
N LEU A 6 -2.18 3.26 6.01
CA LEU A 6 -2.98 4.21 5.25
C LEU A 6 -2.11 5.30 4.64
N GLY A 7 -2.69 6.05 3.75
CA GLY A 7 -2.07 7.17 3.05
C GLY A 7 -2.36 7.13 1.56
N ALA A 8 -2.29 8.28 0.92
CA ALA A 8 -2.55 8.44 -0.50
C ALA A 8 -1.64 7.56 -1.38
N PRO A 9 -2.03 7.26 -2.63
CA PRO A 9 -1.09 6.70 -3.60
C PRO A 9 0.18 7.57 -3.67
N GLY A 10 1.36 6.96 -3.58
CA GLY A 10 2.63 7.71 -3.56
C GLY A 10 3.10 8.19 -2.18
N ALA A 11 2.34 7.95 -1.10
CA ALA A 11 2.72 8.37 0.26
C ALA A 11 3.95 7.63 0.83
N GLY A 12 4.41 6.54 0.22
CA GLY A 12 5.57 5.79 0.71
C GLY A 12 5.23 4.55 1.52
N LYS A 13 3.97 4.12 1.56
CA LYS A 13 3.51 2.93 2.31
C LYS A 13 4.37 1.68 2.08
N GLY A 14 4.58 1.31 0.82
CA GLY A 14 5.38 0.12 0.50
C GLY A 14 6.84 0.22 0.93
N THR A 15 7.42 1.43 0.91
CA THR A 15 8.78 1.68 1.42
C THR A 15 8.81 1.46 2.93
N GLN A 16 7.89 2.07 3.67
CA GLN A 16 7.80 1.90 5.13
C GLN A 16 7.44 0.47 5.52
N ALA A 17 6.60 -0.21 4.72
CA ALA A 17 6.29 -1.62 4.92
C ALA A 17 7.55 -2.49 4.94
N ALA A 18 8.49 -2.28 4.01
CA ALA A 18 9.74 -3.04 3.95
C ALA A 18 10.58 -2.86 5.23
N TYR A 19 10.71 -1.63 5.72
CA TYR A 19 11.43 -1.35 6.99
C TYR A 19 10.74 -1.96 8.20
N LEU A 20 9.40 -1.87 8.27
CA LEU A 20 8.61 -2.46 9.36
C LEU A 20 8.70 -4.00 9.38
N VAL A 21 8.63 -4.64 8.21
CA VAL A 21 8.83 -6.08 8.07
C VAL A 21 10.21 -6.50 8.54
N GLN A 22 11.25 -5.76 8.14
CA GLN A 22 12.62 -6.05 8.58
C GLN A 22 12.79 -5.93 10.09
N LYS A 23 12.11 -4.94 10.72
CA LYS A 23 12.21 -4.71 12.16
C LYS A 23 11.41 -5.69 12.99
N TYR A 24 10.17 -5.98 12.59
CA TYR A 24 9.20 -6.71 13.42
C TYR A 24 8.97 -8.15 12.96
N GLY A 25 9.38 -8.55 11.75
CA GLY A 25 9.25 -9.91 11.22
C GLY A 25 7.82 -10.29 10.79
N PHE A 26 6.92 -9.33 10.59
CA PHE A 26 5.56 -9.61 10.14
C PHE A 26 5.48 -9.91 8.66
N PRO A 27 4.55 -10.76 8.19
CA PRO A 27 4.25 -10.86 6.78
C PRO A 27 3.67 -9.53 6.25
N HIS A 28 4.20 -9.07 5.10
CA HIS A 28 3.66 -7.93 4.35
C HIS A 28 2.57 -8.40 3.40
N ILE A 29 1.36 -7.91 3.59
CA ILE A 29 0.21 -8.24 2.76
C ILE A 29 -0.19 -7.00 1.97
N SER A 30 0.31 -6.92 0.74
CA SER A 30 -0.01 -5.86 -0.20
C SER A 30 -1.06 -6.33 -1.20
N THR A 31 -2.28 -5.82 -1.10
CA THR A 31 -3.34 -6.15 -2.07
C THR A 31 -2.97 -5.73 -3.48
N GLY A 32 -2.24 -4.63 -3.63
CA GLY A 32 -1.72 -4.21 -4.92
C GLY A 32 -0.77 -5.24 -5.53
N ASP A 33 0.12 -5.84 -4.74
CA ASP A 33 1.07 -6.85 -5.24
C ASP A 33 0.37 -8.18 -5.52
N ILE A 34 -0.62 -8.56 -4.70
CA ILE A 34 -1.46 -9.74 -4.95
C ILE A 34 -2.17 -9.61 -6.30
N PHE A 35 -2.82 -8.46 -6.57
CA PHE A 35 -3.49 -8.25 -7.85
C PHE A 35 -2.50 -8.20 -9.02
N ARG A 36 -1.37 -7.51 -8.90
CA ARG A 36 -0.35 -7.48 -9.96
C ARG A 36 0.22 -8.87 -10.27
N SER A 37 0.44 -9.69 -9.25
CA SER A 37 0.85 -11.09 -9.44
C SER A 37 -0.20 -11.88 -10.22
N ASN A 38 -1.48 -11.75 -9.86
CA ASN A 38 -2.59 -12.40 -10.57
C ASN A 38 -2.72 -11.91 -12.03
N ILE A 39 -2.52 -10.61 -12.27
CA ILE A 39 -2.51 -10.03 -13.64
C ILE A 39 -1.38 -10.64 -14.46
N LYS A 40 -0.17 -10.72 -13.90
CA LYS A 40 1.00 -11.32 -14.56
C LYS A 40 0.78 -12.80 -14.89
N GLN A 41 0.10 -13.53 -14.02
CA GLN A 41 -0.24 -14.94 -14.19
C GLN A 41 -1.51 -15.16 -15.05
N ARG A 42 -2.21 -14.09 -15.42
CA ARG A 42 -3.45 -14.13 -16.22
C ARG A 42 -4.55 -14.99 -15.58
N THR A 43 -4.66 -15.00 -14.25
CA THR A 43 -5.77 -15.67 -13.56
C THR A 43 -7.10 -14.94 -13.83
N GLU A 44 -8.23 -15.58 -13.57
CA GLU A 44 -9.55 -14.93 -13.68
C GLU A 44 -9.64 -13.66 -12.83
N ILE A 45 -9.13 -13.73 -11.60
CA ILE A 45 -9.05 -12.58 -10.70
C ILE A 45 -8.11 -11.50 -11.27
N GLY A 46 -7.01 -11.90 -11.89
CA GLY A 46 -6.07 -10.98 -12.53
C GLY A 46 -6.70 -10.25 -13.73
N VAL A 47 -7.45 -10.93 -14.57
CA VAL A 47 -8.18 -10.33 -15.70
C VAL A 47 -9.22 -9.32 -15.18
N LEU A 48 -9.99 -9.70 -14.17
CA LEU A 48 -10.96 -8.82 -13.53
C LEU A 48 -10.27 -7.59 -12.93
N ALA A 49 -9.26 -7.79 -12.09
CA ALA A 49 -8.55 -6.71 -11.41
C ALA A 49 -7.93 -5.71 -12.39
N LYS A 50 -7.36 -6.20 -13.49
CA LYS A 50 -6.77 -5.34 -14.53
C LYS A 50 -7.79 -4.35 -15.11
N SER A 51 -9.04 -4.76 -15.31
CA SER A 51 -10.10 -3.91 -15.86
C SER A 51 -10.42 -2.68 -15.00
N PHE A 52 -10.13 -2.74 -13.68
CA PHE A 52 -10.29 -1.64 -12.73
C PHE A 52 -8.98 -0.86 -12.53
N ILE A 53 -7.87 -1.56 -12.34
CA ILE A 53 -6.56 -0.95 -12.04
C ILE A 53 -6.08 -0.06 -13.18
N ASP A 54 -6.24 -0.48 -14.44
CA ASP A 54 -5.87 0.32 -15.62
C ASP A 54 -6.66 1.64 -15.71
N LYS A 55 -7.83 1.69 -15.09
CA LYS A 55 -8.68 2.89 -15.01
C LYS A 55 -8.44 3.73 -13.74
N GLY A 56 -7.51 3.30 -12.88
CA GLY A 56 -7.24 3.92 -11.58
C GLY A 56 -8.36 3.70 -10.54
N GLN A 57 -9.23 2.71 -10.76
CA GLN A 57 -10.36 2.35 -9.89
C GLN A 57 -9.97 1.27 -8.89
N LEU A 58 -10.77 1.12 -7.82
CA LEU A 58 -10.65 -0.02 -6.90
C LEU A 58 -11.28 -1.28 -7.51
N VAL A 59 -10.63 -2.41 -7.25
CA VAL A 59 -11.25 -3.73 -7.48
C VAL A 59 -12.44 -3.86 -6.52
N PRO A 60 -13.57 -4.48 -6.91
CA PRO A 60 -14.75 -4.62 -6.07
C PRO A 60 -14.44 -5.14 -4.67
N ASP A 61 -15.14 -4.56 -3.66
CA ASP A 61 -14.89 -4.87 -2.24
C ASP A 61 -15.01 -6.37 -1.94
N GLU A 62 -16.01 -7.04 -2.50
CA GLU A 62 -16.23 -8.49 -2.30
C GLU A 62 -15.00 -9.32 -2.72
N VAL A 63 -14.43 -9.00 -3.88
CA VAL A 63 -13.24 -9.71 -4.41
C VAL A 63 -12.03 -9.42 -3.53
N THR A 64 -11.84 -8.15 -3.17
CA THR A 64 -10.69 -7.71 -2.36
C THR A 64 -10.76 -8.29 -0.94
N CYS A 65 -11.94 -8.23 -0.29
CA CYS A 65 -12.14 -8.82 1.04
C CYS A 65 -11.89 -10.31 1.04
N LYS A 66 -12.36 -11.05 0.00
CA LYS A 66 -12.16 -12.50 -0.07
C LYS A 66 -10.69 -12.88 -0.19
N ILE A 67 -9.93 -12.14 -1.00
CA ILE A 67 -8.48 -12.38 -1.14
C ILE A 67 -7.76 -12.12 0.19
N VAL A 68 -8.10 -11.04 0.88
CA VAL A 68 -7.48 -10.72 2.17
C VAL A 68 -7.87 -11.75 3.24
N GLU A 69 -9.14 -12.16 3.31
CA GLU A 69 -9.58 -13.21 4.22
C GLU A 69 -8.78 -14.51 4.06
N LEU A 70 -8.61 -14.97 2.81
CA LEU A 70 -7.84 -16.16 2.51
C LEU A 70 -6.37 -16.01 2.90
N ARG A 71 -5.77 -14.87 2.63
CA ARG A 71 -4.36 -14.59 2.97
C ARG A 71 -4.13 -14.50 4.49
N LEU A 72 -5.06 -13.90 5.22
CA LEU A 72 -4.97 -13.80 6.69
C LEU A 72 -5.18 -15.14 7.39
N ALA A 73 -5.78 -16.12 6.73
CA ALA A 73 -5.94 -17.48 7.26
C ALA A 73 -4.65 -18.32 7.18
N GLU A 74 -3.61 -17.85 6.49
CA GLU A 74 -2.32 -18.56 6.39
C GLU A 74 -1.56 -18.52 7.71
N ASP A 75 -0.75 -19.56 7.96
CA ASP A 75 -0.07 -19.77 9.26
C ASP A 75 0.89 -18.64 9.65
N ASP A 76 1.52 -17.98 8.68
CA ASP A 76 2.47 -16.90 8.92
C ASP A 76 1.81 -15.63 9.50
N CYS A 77 0.49 -15.49 9.33
CA CYS A 77 -0.28 -14.36 9.86
C CYS A 77 -0.70 -14.51 11.33
N LYS A 78 -0.54 -15.68 11.93
CA LYS A 78 -1.00 -15.95 13.31
C LYS A 78 -0.33 -15.08 14.37
N ASN A 79 0.89 -14.66 14.14
CA ASN A 79 1.68 -13.86 15.09
C ASN A 79 1.64 -12.36 14.78
N GLY A 80 0.84 -11.94 13.81
CA GLY A 80 0.69 -10.57 13.37
C GLY A 80 0.94 -10.40 11.87
N PHE A 81 0.58 -9.24 11.35
CA PHE A 81 0.70 -8.93 9.93
C PHE A 81 0.72 -7.41 9.68
N LEU A 82 1.19 -7.04 8.50
CA LEU A 82 1.16 -5.69 7.99
C LEU A 82 0.32 -5.63 6.71
N LEU A 83 -0.80 -4.92 6.74
CA LEU A 83 -1.66 -4.68 5.58
C LEU A 83 -1.26 -3.39 4.86
N ASP A 84 -1.02 -3.47 3.56
CA ASP A 84 -0.76 -2.33 2.67
C ASP A 84 -1.76 -2.31 1.51
N GLY A 85 -2.46 -1.19 1.38
CA GLY A 85 -3.48 -1.00 0.35
C GLY A 85 -4.81 -1.71 0.62
N PHE A 86 -5.05 -2.14 1.85
CA PHE A 86 -6.33 -2.62 2.37
C PHE A 86 -6.41 -2.29 3.87
N PRO A 87 -7.59 -1.83 4.37
CA PRO A 87 -8.79 -1.50 3.59
C PRO A 87 -8.64 -0.21 2.78
N ARG A 88 -9.46 -0.03 1.75
CA ARG A 88 -9.57 1.21 0.96
C ARG A 88 -10.96 1.82 0.99
N THR A 89 -11.93 1.15 1.57
CA THR A 89 -13.30 1.64 1.79
C THR A 89 -13.74 1.33 3.22
N VAL A 90 -14.73 2.06 3.72
CA VAL A 90 -15.31 1.77 5.04
C VAL A 90 -15.92 0.36 5.07
N ASN A 91 -16.57 -0.06 3.99
CA ASN A 91 -17.12 -1.42 3.89
C ASN A 91 -16.04 -2.49 4.04
N GLN A 92 -14.85 -2.29 3.42
CA GLN A 92 -13.71 -3.19 3.59
C GLN A 92 -13.21 -3.19 5.04
N ALA A 93 -13.18 -2.02 5.71
CA ALA A 93 -12.76 -1.94 7.12
C ALA A 93 -13.76 -2.66 8.04
N GLU A 94 -15.03 -2.56 7.78
CA GLU A 94 -16.08 -3.30 8.51
C GLU A 94 -15.99 -4.81 8.27
N ALA A 95 -15.71 -5.23 7.04
CA ALA A 95 -15.45 -6.64 6.74
C ALA A 95 -14.21 -7.15 7.48
N LEU A 96 -13.11 -6.38 7.46
CA LEU A 96 -11.87 -6.73 8.16
C LEU A 96 -12.07 -6.86 9.66
N SER A 97 -12.86 -5.99 10.29
CA SER A 97 -13.12 -6.02 11.73
C SER A 97 -13.83 -7.30 12.22
N LYS A 98 -14.42 -8.08 11.30
CA LYS A 98 -15.06 -9.37 11.62
C LYS A 98 -14.08 -10.55 11.60
N ILE A 99 -12.91 -10.38 11.00
CA ILE A 99 -11.93 -11.45 10.79
C ILE A 99 -10.62 -11.22 11.53
N ALA A 100 -10.30 -9.99 11.88
CA ALA A 100 -9.06 -9.67 12.59
C ALA A 100 -9.20 -8.38 13.41
N ASP A 101 -8.63 -8.39 14.62
CA ASP A 101 -8.42 -7.18 15.40
C ASP A 101 -7.18 -6.45 14.91
N ILE A 102 -7.29 -5.15 14.70
CA ILE A 102 -6.19 -4.29 14.29
C ILE A 102 -5.68 -3.51 15.51
N ASP A 103 -4.38 -3.57 15.74
CA ASP A 103 -3.76 -2.85 16.85
C ASP A 103 -3.51 -1.38 16.48
N TYR A 104 -2.91 -1.14 15.32
CA TYR A 104 -2.53 0.19 14.86
C TYR A 104 -2.86 0.43 13.39
N VAL A 105 -3.25 1.64 13.09
CA VAL A 105 -3.45 2.14 11.73
C VAL A 105 -2.57 3.37 11.55
N ILE A 106 -1.54 3.23 10.71
CA ILE A 106 -0.55 4.28 10.47
C ILE A 106 -0.94 5.02 9.20
N ASP A 107 -1.33 6.29 9.33
CA ASP A 107 -1.61 7.15 8.19
C ASP A 107 -0.38 7.99 7.85
N ILE A 108 0.18 7.76 6.66
CA ILE A 108 1.34 8.50 6.15
C ILE A 108 0.83 9.70 5.34
N GLU A 109 0.89 10.86 5.95
CA GLU A 109 0.36 12.11 5.39
C GLU A 109 1.37 12.77 4.44
N ILE A 110 0.94 13.07 3.21
CA ILE A 110 1.74 13.77 2.18
C ILE A 110 0.89 14.85 1.54
N PRO A 111 1.44 16.07 1.31
CA PRO A 111 0.76 17.09 0.52
C PRO A 111 0.42 16.60 -0.89
N PHE A 112 -0.83 16.78 -1.31
CA PHE A 112 -1.32 16.30 -2.63
C PHE A 112 -0.47 16.80 -3.80
N ALA A 113 0.06 18.02 -3.71
CA ALA A 113 0.92 18.59 -4.75
C ALA A 113 2.19 17.76 -5.04
N ARG A 114 2.64 16.95 -4.08
CA ARG A 114 3.81 16.08 -4.25
C ARG A 114 3.50 14.70 -4.82
N LEU A 115 2.24 14.28 -4.76
CA LEU A 115 1.86 12.90 -5.10
C LEU A 115 2.05 12.58 -6.58
N LEU A 116 1.71 13.53 -7.46
CA LEU A 116 1.86 13.35 -8.90
C LEU A 116 3.31 13.07 -9.27
N HIS A 117 4.24 13.93 -8.84
CA HIS A 117 5.67 13.77 -9.10
C HIS A 117 6.20 12.44 -8.52
N ARG A 118 5.84 12.11 -7.27
CA ARG A 118 6.26 10.86 -6.63
C ARG A 118 5.81 9.62 -7.39
N LEU A 119 4.61 9.62 -7.95
CA LEU A 119 4.07 8.46 -8.66
C LEU A 119 4.59 8.35 -10.08
N THR A 120 4.63 9.43 -10.83
CA THR A 120 5.15 9.41 -12.22
C THR A 120 6.64 9.14 -12.27
N GLY A 121 7.40 9.60 -11.25
CA GLY A 121 8.82 9.32 -11.10
C GLY A 121 9.14 7.95 -10.50
N ARG A 122 8.14 7.20 -10.02
CA ARG A 122 8.35 5.89 -9.41
C ARG A 122 8.87 4.86 -10.40
N ARG A 123 9.80 4.04 -9.91
CA ARG A 123 10.28 2.82 -10.57
C ARG A 123 10.16 1.67 -9.59
N VAL A 124 9.85 0.49 -10.07
CA VAL A 124 9.72 -0.71 -9.24
C VAL A 124 10.56 -1.84 -9.81
N CYS A 125 11.14 -2.63 -8.93
CA CYS A 125 11.86 -3.82 -9.34
C CYS A 125 10.92 -4.86 -9.90
N SER A 126 11.21 -5.40 -11.08
CA SER A 126 10.42 -6.44 -11.75
C SER A 126 10.41 -7.79 -11.03
N LYS A 127 11.37 -8.00 -10.08
CA LYS A 127 11.55 -9.25 -9.32
C LYS A 127 11.10 -9.13 -7.86
N CYS A 128 11.62 -8.16 -7.11
CA CYS A 128 11.39 -8.04 -5.67
C CYS A 128 10.39 -6.94 -5.27
N ASN A 129 9.83 -6.21 -6.24
CA ASN A 129 8.89 -5.10 -6.05
C ASN A 129 9.45 -3.90 -5.24
N ALA A 130 10.75 -3.86 -4.92
CA ALA A 130 11.37 -2.71 -4.28
C ALA A 130 11.09 -1.43 -5.06
N SER A 131 10.75 -0.35 -4.35
CA SER A 131 10.34 0.91 -4.95
C SER A 131 11.47 1.93 -4.92
N TYR A 132 11.68 2.60 -6.04
CA TYR A 132 12.69 3.63 -6.26
C TYR A 132 12.05 4.87 -6.87
N HIS A 133 12.77 5.98 -6.89
CA HIS A 133 12.35 7.19 -7.58
C HIS A 133 13.45 7.68 -8.52
N VAL A 134 13.09 8.19 -9.69
CA VAL A 134 14.03 8.64 -10.73
C VAL A 134 15.01 9.69 -10.22
N ASP A 135 14.61 10.55 -9.29
CA ASP A 135 15.45 11.60 -8.71
C ASP A 135 16.69 11.06 -8.00
N PHE A 136 16.66 9.81 -7.54
CA PHE A 136 17.74 9.18 -6.78
C PHE A 136 18.48 8.09 -7.55
N LEU A 137 18.04 7.76 -8.76
CA LEU A 137 18.63 6.66 -9.55
C LEU A 137 19.91 7.06 -10.31
N ASN A 138 20.15 8.36 -10.53
CA ASN A 138 21.31 8.86 -11.28
C ASN A 138 21.53 8.12 -12.63
N GLY A 139 20.43 7.77 -13.31
CA GLY A 139 20.46 7.02 -14.56
C GLY A 139 20.61 5.49 -14.41
N ASN A 140 20.72 4.97 -13.19
CA ASN A 140 20.77 3.53 -12.94
C ASN A 140 19.37 2.93 -12.99
N ASN A 141 19.14 1.92 -13.82
CA ASN A 141 17.86 1.22 -13.96
C ASN A 141 17.89 -0.21 -13.39
N VAL A 142 18.84 -0.51 -12.50
CA VAL A 142 19.00 -1.84 -11.92
C VAL A 142 18.76 -1.79 -10.41
N CYS A 143 17.94 -2.72 -9.92
CA CYS A 143 17.70 -2.91 -8.50
C CYS A 143 18.92 -3.52 -7.80
N GLU A 144 19.06 -3.33 -6.50
CA GLU A 144 20.06 -4.01 -5.66
C GLU A 144 20.02 -5.54 -5.79
N CYS A 145 18.88 -6.13 -6.09
CA CYS A 145 18.75 -7.57 -6.37
C CYS A 145 19.20 -7.99 -7.78
N GLY A 146 19.72 -7.06 -8.59
CA GLY A 146 20.22 -7.28 -9.95
C GLY A 146 19.15 -7.28 -11.05
N ALA A 147 17.86 -7.12 -10.73
CA ALA A 147 16.78 -7.09 -11.71
C ALA A 147 16.50 -5.66 -12.21
N GLU A 148 15.88 -5.56 -13.39
CA GLU A 148 15.52 -4.30 -14.01
C GLU A 148 14.43 -3.55 -13.22
N LEU A 149 14.56 -2.22 -13.19
CA LEU A 149 13.54 -1.30 -12.68
C LEU A 149 12.60 -0.90 -13.81
N ILE A 150 11.31 -1.09 -13.60
CA ILE A 150 10.26 -0.78 -14.56
C ILE A 150 9.35 0.34 -14.08
N HIS A 151 8.77 1.09 -15.00
CA HIS A 151 7.66 2.00 -14.72
C HIS A 151 6.37 1.18 -14.67
N ARG A 152 5.49 1.45 -13.69
CA ARG A 152 4.19 0.77 -13.61
C ARG A 152 3.22 1.35 -14.64
N ASP A 153 2.40 0.51 -15.25
CA ASP A 153 1.39 0.94 -16.23
C ASP A 153 0.34 1.90 -15.61
N ASP A 154 0.09 1.77 -14.31
CA ASP A 154 -0.86 2.60 -13.55
C ASP A 154 -0.24 3.88 -12.95
N ASP A 155 1.01 4.22 -13.28
CA ASP A 155 1.71 5.43 -12.83
C ASP A 155 1.78 6.54 -13.92
N THR A 156 0.91 6.48 -14.92
CA THR A 156 0.74 7.58 -15.87
C THR A 156 0.03 8.75 -15.22
N GLU A 157 0.28 9.98 -15.66
CA GLU A 157 -0.28 11.21 -15.08
C GLU A 157 -1.82 11.16 -15.04
N GLU A 158 -2.45 10.67 -16.10
CA GLU A 158 -3.90 10.52 -16.18
C GLU A 158 -4.43 9.53 -15.15
N THR A 159 -3.83 8.35 -15.06
CA THR A 159 -4.25 7.31 -14.10
C THR A 159 -3.98 7.72 -12.67
N VAL A 160 -2.85 8.38 -12.41
CA VAL A 160 -2.50 8.91 -11.08
C VAL A 160 -3.53 9.93 -10.60
N SER A 161 -3.95 10.85 -11.45
CA SER A 161 -4.99 11.84 -11.11
C SER A 161 -6.31 11.16 -10.72
N LYS A 162 -6.72 10.13 -11.46
CA LYS A 162 -7.90 9.31 -11.13
C LYS A 162 -7.74 8.58 -9.79
N ARG A 163 -6.57 8.00 -9.53
CA ARG A 163 -6.26 7.30 -8.26
C ARG A 163 -6.30 8.23 -7.06
N ILE A 164 -5.82 9.47 -7.20
CA ILE A 164 -5.91 10.48 -6.15
C ILE A 164 -7.37 10.82 -5.86
N ASN A 165 -8.20 11.03 -6.89
CA ASN A 165 -9.63 11.28 -6.72
C ASN A 165 -10.35 10.11 -6.05
N VAL A 166 -10.06 8.88 -6.44
CA VAL A 166 -10.61 7.67 -5.82
C VAL A 166 -10.18 7.58 -4.35
N TYR A 167 -8.92 7.86 -4.04
CA TYR A 167 -8.43 7.91 -2.66
C TYR A 167 -9.21 8.93 -1.82
N THR A 168 -9.33 10.17 -2.30
CA THR A 168 -10.02 11.24 -1.58
C THR A 168 -11.48 10.88 -1.27
N ASN A 169 -12.18 10.28 -2.24
CA ASN A 169 -13.59 10.01 -2.10
C ASN A 169 -13.91 8.71 -1.33
N GLN A 170 -13.07 7.68 -1.44
CA GLN A 170 -13.38 6.36 -0.93
C GLN A 170 -12.49 5.90 0.22
N THR A 171 -11.21 6.33 0.25
CA THR A 171 -10.23 5.84 1.21
C THR A 171 -9.98 6.84 2.34
N GLN A 172 -9.93 8.13 2.05
CA GLN A 172 -9.71 9.17 3.06
C GLN A 172 -10.73 9.11 4.22
N PRO A 173 -12.02 8.74 4.04
CA PRO A 173 -12.95 8.55 5.15
C PRO A 173 -12.51 7.50 6.19
N LEU A 174 -11.59 6.61 5.86
CA LEU A 174 -11.01 5.67 6.82
C LEU A 174 -10.20 6.34 7.93
N ILE A 175 -9.67 7.53 7.68
CA ILE A 175 -8.95 8.32 8.69
C ILE A 175 -9.89 8.58 9.87
N ASP A 176 -11.08 9.13 9.62
CA ASP A 176 -12.07 9.38 10.66
C ASP A 176 -12.61 8.09 11.27
N TYR A 177 -12.82 7.06 10.45
CA TYR A 177 -13.27 5.74 10.92
C TYR A 177 -12.34 5.13 11.97
N TYR A 178 -11.03 5.17 11.74
CA TYR A 178 -10.04 4.62 12.69
C TYR A 178 -9.67 5.60 13.81
N LYS A 179 -9.74 6.90 13.57
CA LYS A 179 -9.58 7.92 14.61
C LYS A 179 -10.64 7.80 15.70
N GLN A 180 -11.91 7.63 15.33
CA GLN A 180 -13.02 7.40 16.28
C GLN A 180 -12.85 6.13 17.12
N ARG A 181 -12.09 5.15 16.62
CA ARG A 181 -11.78 3.89 17.31
C ARG A 181 -10.49 3.95 18.13
N GLY A 182 -9.81 5.09 18.16
CA GLY A 182 -8.56 5.28 18.91
C GLY A 182 -7.38 4.46 18.36
N LYS A 183 -7.43 4.03 17.09
CA LYS A 183 -6.41 3.17 16.47
C LYS A 183 -5.52 3.91 15.48
N LEU A 184 -5.83 5.17 15.14
CA LEU A 184 -5.10 5.94 14.14
C LEU A 184 -3.85 6.59 14.72
N ILE A 185 -2.75 6.45 14.00
CA ILE A 185 -1.46 7.13 14.22
C ILE A 185 -1.11 7.88 12.94
N SER A 186 -1.15 9.21 12.96
CA SER A 186 -0.68 10.02 11.82
C SER A 186 0.82 10.28 11.92
N VAL A 187 1.51 10.19 10.79
CA VAL A 187 2.93 10.50 10.63
C VAL A 187 3.16 11.40 9.42
N ASN A 188 4.11 12.32 9.54
CA ASN A 188 4.48 13.19 8.44
C ASN A 188 5.32 12.42 7.41
N GLY A 189 4.74 12.10 6.25
CA GLY A 189 5.43 11.41 5.16
C GLY A 189 6.26 12.33 4.24
N ASP A 190 6.26 13.66 4.50
CA ASP A 190 7.04 14.63 3.74
C ASP A 190 8.42 14.89 4.36
N GLN A 191 9.09 13.80 4.72
CA GLN A 191 10.42 13.72 5.33
C GLN A 191 11.25 12.66 4.60
N SER A 192 12.49 12.45 5.02
CA SER A 192 13.30 11.31 4.56
C SER A 192 12.66 9.98 4.97
N VAL A 193 13.00 8.91 4.27
CA VAL A 193 12.46 7.56 4.55
C VAL A 193 12.80 7.13 5.98
N GLU A 194 13.99 7.43 6.44
CA GLU A 194 14.51 7.12 7.78
C GLU A 194 13.80 7.89 8.87
N GLU A 195 13.50 9.18 8.66
CA GLU A 195 12.76 10.02 9.62
C GLU A 195 11.32 9.54 9.76
N VAL A 196 10.64 9.23 8.65
CA VAL A 196 9.29 8.65 8.67
C VAL A 196 9.28 7.33 9.44
N PHE A 197 10.25 6.46 9.18
CA PHE A 197 10.37 5.18 9.87
C PHE A 197 10.61 5.36 11.38
N ALA A 198 11.52 6.26 11.76
CA ALA A 198 11.81 6.56 13.16
C ALA A 198 10.57 7.10 13.89
N GLU A 199 9.78 7.98 13.23
CA GLU A 199 8.53 8.50 13.80
C GLU A 199 7.49 7.38 13.98
N ILE A 200 7.34 6.48 12.99
CA ILE A 200 6.45 5.33 13.12
C ILE A 200 6.84 4.46 14.31
N VAL A 201 8.12 4.09 14.39
CA VAL A 201 8.62 3.22 15.48
C VAL A 201 8.43 3.87 16.85
N ALA A 202 8.73 5.16 16.98
CA ALA A 202 8.54 5.89 18.24
C ALA A 202 7.07 5.92 18.71
N LYS A 203 6.12 5.92 17.78
CA LYS A 203 4.69 5.92 18.10
C LYS A 203 4.11 4.52 18.32
N LEU A 204 4.77 3.49 17.86
CA LEU A 204 4.37 2.10 18.11
C LEU A 204 4.87 1.56 19.47
N GLY A 205 5.92 2.13 20.01
CA GLY A 205 6.54 1.75 21.29
C GLY A 205 7.67 0.74 21.14
#